data_8ef30d823bef1ec53edc665289f466e1
#
_entry.id   8ef30d823bef1ec53edc665289f466e1
#
_cell.length_a   1.000
_cell.length_b   1.000
_cell.length_c   1.000
_cell.angle_alpha   90.00
_cell.angle_beta   90.00
_cell.angle_gamma   90.00
#
_symmetry.space_group_name_H-M   'P 1'
#
loop_
_entity.id
_entity.type
_entity.pdbx_description
1 polymer ?
#
loop_
_entity_poly.entity_id
_entity_poly.type
_entity_poly.pdbx_seq_one_letter_code
_entity_poly.pdbx_strand_id
1 'polypeptide(L)'
;MPGNRNEWIAARAYSLWEQAGKPFGQDQVHWQQAVLERDLLERTQASADGWEVLDRSRPASVIEPEPRSVLVVEDEVLLRYDIVDFLDQAGYKTLEAANADEALVLLNANPVDTLYTDIDMPGSMDGLGLVAKVRRQWPSTRVIVTSGLVKLSHKDTEAGVTFVSKPTAGPELLKLIA
;
A
#
# COMPACT_ATOMS: atom_id res chain seq x y z
N MET A 1 -4.28 18.38 38.21
CA MET A 1 -2.89 18.81 37.98
C MET A 1 -2.46 18.26 36.64
N PRO A 2 -2.08 19.06 35.64
CA PRO A 2 -1.58 18.52 34.40
C PRO A 2 -0.26 17.82 34.69
N GLY A 3 -0.22 16.52 34.47
CA GLY A 3 1.00 15.73 34.53
C GLY A 3 2.08 16.30 33.62
N ASN A 4 3.33 15.95 33.88
CA ASN A 4 4.47 16.31 33.07
C ASN A 4 4.14 16.05 31.56
N ARG A 5 4.54 16.96 30.66
CA ARG A 5 4.34 16.85 29.21
C ARG A 5 4.64 15.44 28.68
N ASN A 6 5.72 14.84 29.14
CA ASN A 6 6.12 13.49 28.71
C ASN A 6 5.17 12.39 29.22
N GLU A 7 4.62 12.52 30.41
CA GLU A 7 3.63 11.58 30.97
C GLU A 7 2.34 11.62 30.15
N TRP A 8 1.90 12.83 29.76
CA TRP A 8 0.74 12.99 28.90
C TRP A 8 0.97 12.35 27.51
N ILE A 9 2.14 12.61 26.89
CA ILE A 9 2.51 12.04 25.58
C ILE A 9 2.53 10.51 25.66
N ALA A 10 3.13 9.94 26.71
CA ALA A 10 3.19 8.49 26.89
C ALA A 10 1.79 7.87 27.03
N ALA A 11 0.92 8.45 27.84
CA ALA A 11 -0.45 7.98 28.04
C ALA A 11 -1.26 8.07 26.72
N ARG A 12 -1.07 9.15 25.97
CA ARG A 12 -1.76 9.35 24.70
C ARG A 12 -1.26 8.39 23.62
N ALA A 13 0.04 8.21 23.48
CA ALA A 13 0.64 7.25 22.56
C ALA A 13 0.15 5.82 22.84
N TYR A 14 0.06 5.45 24.11
CA TYR A 14 -0.48 4.15 24.52
C TYR A 14 -1.96 4.01 24.12
N SER A 15 -2.77 5.04 24.35
CA SER A 15 -4.18 5.05 23.94
C SER A 15 -4.36 4.91 22.43
N LEU A 16 -3.55 5.59 21.64
CA LEU A 16 -3.55 5.48 20.17
C LEU A 16 -3.17 4.07 19.72
N TRP A 17 -2.16 3.49 20.34
CA TRP A 17 -1.75 2.11 20.07
C TRP A 17 -2.84 1.08 20.40
N GLU A 18 -3.56 1.26 21.53
CA GLU A 18 -4.70 0.40 21.87
C GLU A 18 -5.85 0.53 20.89
N GLN A 19 -6.20 1.76 20.48
CA GLN A 19 -7.26 2.02 19.49
C GLN A 19 -6.94 1.46 18.12
N ALA A 20 -5.65 1.42 17.73
CA ALA A 20 -5.18 0.82 16.49
C ALA A 20 -5.14 -0.72 16.51
N GLY A 21 -5.56 -1.36 17.60
CA GLY A 21 -5.56 -2.82 17.71
C GLY A 21 -4.23 -3.43 18.14
N LYS A 22 -3.35 -2.64 18.77
CA LYS A 22 -2.06 -3.05 19.35
C LYS A 22 -1.04 -3.57 18.31
N PRO A 23 -0.83 -2.87 17.19
CA PRO A 23 0.09 -3.30 16.15
C PRO A 23 1.53 -3.36 16.67
N PHE A 24 2.26 -4.42 16.31
CA PHE A 24 3.66 -4.57 16.69
C PHE A 24 4.56 -3.61 15.91
N GLY A 25 5.51 -2.95 16.61
CA GLY A 25 6.52 -2.10 15.96
C GLY A 25 6.05 -0.70 15.53
N GLN A 26 4.81 -0.27 15.87
CA GLN A 26 4.29 1.07 15.55
C GLN A 26 4.29 2.04 16.74
N ASP A 27 4.98 1.71 17.78
CA ASP A 27 5.13 2.55 18.98
C ASP A 27 5.69 3.95 18.67
N GLN A 28 6.65 4.04 17.76
CA GLN A 28 7.23 5.33 17.35
C GLN A 28 6.24 6.22 16.58
N VAL A 29 5.39 5.65 15.75
CA VAL A 29 4.36 6.40 15.01
C VAL A 29 3.34 6.99 15.97
N HIS A 30 2.81 6.18 16.90
CA HIS A 30 1.85 6.64 17.92
C HIS A 30 2.47 7.66 18.87
N TRP A 31 3.75 7.52 19.19
CA TRP A 31 4.48 8.51 19.96
C TRP A 31 4.56 9.86 19.25
N GLN A 32 4.96 9.87 17.98
CA GLN A 32 5.05 11.10 17.17
C GLN A 32 3.68 11.78 17.03
N GLN A 33 2.62 11.01 16.82
CA GLN A 33 1.27 11.54 16.79
C GLN A 33 0.87 12.19 18.11
N ALA A 34 1.15 11.54 19.24
CA ALA A 34 0.88 12.10 20.57
C ALA A 34 1.67 13.40 20.85
N VAL A 35 2.90 13.50 20.35
CA VAL A 35 3.71 14.74 20.43
C VAL A 35 3.04 15.87 19.66
N LEU A 36 2.60 15.63 18.42
CA LEU A 36 1.92 16.63 17.58
C LEU A 36 0.60 17.11 18.22
N GLU A 37 -0.18 16.19 18.77
CA GLU A 37 -1.41 16.54 19.49
C GLU A 37 -1.13 17.41 20.73
N ARG A 38 -0.07 17.10 21.48
CA ARG A 38 0.33 17.89 22.63
C ARG A 38 0.79 19.29 22.24
N ASP A 39 1.59 19.43 21.20
CA ASP A 39 2.05 20.72 20.69
C ASP A 39 0.87 21.58 20.22
N LEU A 40 -0.15 20.98 19.61
CA LEU A 40 -1.36 21.69 19.19
C LEU A 40 -2.12 22.21 20.42
N LEU A 41 -2.29 21.40 21.46
CA LEU A 41 -2.92 21.82 22.71
C LEU A 41 -2.19 22.99 23.38
N GLU A 42 -0.87 22.95 23.43
CA GLU A 42 -0.05 24.00 24.01
C GLU A 42 -0.15 25.32 23.22
N ARG A 43 -0.23 25.25 21.90
CA ARG A 43 -0.39 26.43 21.02
C ARG A 43 -1.75 27.07 21.10
N THR A 44 -2.80 26.29 21.32
CA THR A 44 -4.18 26.79 21.39
C THR A 44 -4.56 27.30 22.78
N GLN A 45 -3.68 27.19 23.78
CA GLN A 45 -3.97 27.48 25.20
C GLN A 45 -5.25 26.76 25.69
N ALA A 46 -5.56 25.62 25.08
CA ALA A 46 -6.72 24.84 25.47
C ALA A 46 -6.56 24.38 26.91
N SER A 47 -7.54 24.72 27.75
CA SER A 47 -7.62 24.34 29.16
C SER A 47 -7.82 22.83 29.31
N ALA A 48 -7.99 22.35 30.56
CA ALA A 48 -8.14 20.93 30.91
C ALA A 48 -9.21 20.15 30.11
N ASP A 49 -10.14 20.85 29.44
CA ASP A 49 -11.21 20.30 28.58
C ASP A 49 -10.78 20.02 27.16
N GLY A 50 -9.50 20.22 26.83
CA GLY A 50 -8.94 20.05 25.46
C GLY A 50 -9.13 18.66 24.84
N TRP A 51 -9.36 17.64 25.64
CA TRP A 51 -9.72 16.31 25.17
C TRP A 51 -11.00 16.28 24.33
N GLU A 52 -12.04 16.97 24.81
CA GLU A 52 -13.35 17.05 24.13
C GLU A 52 -13.26 17.86 22.84
N VAL A 53 -12.41 18.90 22.84
CA VAL A 53 -12.14 19.72 21.65
C VAL A 53 -11.34 18.95 20.61
N LEU A 54 -10.33 18.16 20.99
CA LEU A 54 -9.57 17.32 20.07
C LEU A 54 -10.40 16.20 19.47
N ASP A 55 -11.33 15.62 20.25
CA ASP A 55 -12.23 14.58 19.73
C ASP A 55 -13.26 15.15 18.73
N ARG A 56 -13.74 16.40 18.95
CA ARG A 56 -14.62 17.11 18.03
C ARG A 56 -13.90 17.79 16.87
N SER A 57 -12.64 18.20 17.08
CA SER A 57 -11.78 18.82 16.08
C SER A 57 -10.89 17.79 15.39
N ARG A 58 -11.20 16.51 15.56
CA ARG A 58 -10.57 15.50 14.72
C ARG A 58 -10.73 16.01 13.29
N PRO A 59 -9.67 16.53 12.65
CA PRO A 59 -9.77 16.82 11.23
C PRO A 59 -10.29 15.53 10.66
N ALA A 60 -11.41 15.62 9.94
CA ALA A 60 -11.95 14.52 9.21
C ALA A 60 -10.76 13.87 8.51
N SER A 61 -10.29 12.76 9.09
CA SER A 61 -9.09 12.06 8.68
C SER A 61 -7.91 12.99 8.29
N VAL A 62 -6.80 13.00 9.02
CA VAL A 62 -5.56 12.77 8.28
C VAL A 62 -5.89 11.45 7.59
N ILE A 63 -6.36 11.54 6.36
CA ILE A 63 -6.37 10.42 5.44
C ILE A 63 -4.87 10.15 5.32
N GLU A 64 -4.35 9.25 6.15
CA GLU A 64 -3.13 8.56 5.75
C GLU A 64 -3.52 8.04 4.37
N PRO A 65 -2.80 8.43 3.33
CA PRO A 65 -3.18 7.96 2.00
C PRO A 65 -3.31 6.45 2.14
N GLU A 66 -4.52 5.94 1.88
CA GLU A 66 -4.79 4.49 1.92
C GLU A 66 -3.58 3.79 1.28
N PRO A 67 -3.01 2.78 1.92
CA PRO A 67 -1.83 2.13 1.37
C PRO A 67 -2.14 1.75 -0.07
N ARG A 68 -1.27 2.16 -1.00
CA ARG A 68 -1.45 1.85 -2.42
C ARG A 68 -1.65 0.36 -2.59
N SER A 69 -2.62 0.00 -3.39
CA SER A 69 -3.00 -1.39 -3.64
C SER A 69 -2.23 -1.95 -4.83
N VAL A 70 -1.66 -3.14 -4.65
CA VAL A 70 -0.92 -3.86 -5.68
C VAL A 70 -1.55 -5.23 -5.89
N LEU A 71 -1.98 -5.52 -7.11
CA LEU A 71 -2.40 -6.86 -7.50
C LEU A 71 -1.23 -7.59 -8.14
N VAL A 72 -0.79 -8.67 -7.52
CA VAL A 72 0.29 -9.55 -7.99
C VAL A 72 -0.34 -10.75 -8.70
N VAL A 73 0.00 -10.94 -9.97
CA VAL A 73 -0.48 -12.05 -10.79
C VAL A 73 0.71 -12.87 -11.27
N GLU A 74 0.86 -14.05 -10.70
CA GLU A 74 2.00 -14.94 -10.90
C GLU A 74 1.53 -16.38 -10.67
N ASP A 75 1.72 -17.28 -11.61
CA ASP A 75 1.29 -18.67 -11.48
C ASP A 75 2.21 -19.51 -10.57
N GLU A 76 3.48 -19.16 -10.50
CA GLU A 76 4.43 -19.82 -9.60
C GLU A 76 4.23 -19.38 -8.15
N VAL A 77 3.72 -20.29 -7.33
CA VAL A 77 3.31 -20.04 -5.94
C VAL A 77 4.42 -19.41 -5.09
N LEU A 78 5.66 -19.90 -5.22
CA LEU A 78 6.78 -19.40 -4.41
C LEU A 78 7.18 -17.97 -4.82
N LEU A 79 7.25 -17.68 -6.12
CA LEU A 79 7.53 -16.35 -6.60
C LEU A 79 6.43 -15.36 -6.20
N ARG A 80 5.17 -15.76 -6.33
CA ARG A 80 4.04 -14.94 -5.91
C ARG A 80 4.12 -14.60 -4.41
N TYR A 81 4.37 -15.63 -3.57
CA TYR A 81 4.50 -15.44 -2.14
C TYR A 81 5.63 -14.47 -1.77
N ASP A 82 6.81 -14.63 -2.37
CA ASP A 82 7.97 -13.77 -2.09
C ASP A 82 7.70 -12.30 -2.46
N ILE A 83 7.00 -12.07 -3.58
CA ILE A 83 6.65 -10.72 -4.02
C ILE A 83 5.60 -10.10 -3.09
N VAL A 84 4.56 -10.85 -2.72
CA VAL A 84 3.50 -10.40 -1.82
C VAL A 84 4.06 -10.08 -0.45
N ASP A 85 4.84 -11.00 0.16
CA ASP A 85 5.47 -10.78 1.46
C ASP A 85 6.38 -9.54 1.48
N PHE A 86 7.15 -9.36 0.41
CA PHE A 86 8.02 -8.19 0.26
C PHE A 86 7.21 -6.87 0.19
N LEU A 87 6.12 -6.85 -0.56
CA LEU A 87 5.26 -5.67 -0.72
C LEU A 87 4.47 -5.35 0.55
N ASP A 88 3.97 -6.37 1.25
CA ASP A 88 3.29 -6.21 2.54
C ASP A 88 4.23 -5.62 3.59
N GLN A 89 5.48 -6.10 3.66
CA GLN A 89 6.51 -5.54 4.54
C GLN A 89 6.87 -4.10 4.19
N ALA A 90 6.74 -3.71 2.93
CA ALA A 90 6.94 -2.34 2.47
C ALA A 90 5.71 -1.43 2.68
N GLY A 91 4.60 -1.95 3.23
CA GLY A 91 3.41 -1.19 3.59
C GLY A 91 2.39 -1.02 2.46
N TYR A 92 2.46 -1.80 1.41
CA TYR A 92 1.43 -1.86 0.37
C TYR A 92 0.29 -2.77 0.79
N LYS A 93 -0.91 -2.52 0.25
CA LYS A 93 -2.03 -3.44 0.36
C LYS A 93 -1.98 -4.40 -0.82
N THR A 94 -1.66 -5.66 -0.58
CA THR A 94 -1.52 -6.64 -1.66
C THR A 94 -2.79 -7.45 -1.90
N LEU A 95 -2.98 -7.79 -3.15
CA LEU A 95 -3.94 -8.78 -3.64
C LEU A 95 -3.14 -9.77 -4.49
N GLU A 96 -3.51 -11.04 -4.48
CA GLU A 96 -2.81 -12.07 -5.23
C GLU A 96 -3.76 -12.88 -6.13
N ALA A 97 -3.26 -13.26 -7.30
CA ALA A 97 -3.95 -14.12 -8.25
C ALA A 97 -2.96 -15.09 -8.91
N ALA A 98 -3.39 -16.31 -9.17
CA ALA A 98 -2.57 -17.32 -9.83
C ALA A 98 -2.68 -17.28 -11.37
N ASN A 99 -3.63 -16.53 -11.90
CA ASN A 99 -3.90 -16.42 -13.33
C ASN A 99 -4.71 -15.16 -13.67
N ALA A 100 -4.87 -14.88 -14.96
CA ALA A 100 -5.59 -13.71 -15.42
C ALA A 100 -7.10 -13.73 -15.09
N ASP A 101 -7.72 -14.89 -15.00
CA ASP A 101 -9.15 -15.01 -14.70
C ASP A 101 -9.43 -14.60 -13.25
N GLU A 102 -8.61 -15.05 -12.30
CA GLU A 102 -8.66 -14.63 -10.89
C GLU A 102 -8.36 -13.13 -10.75
N ALA A 103 -7.35 -12.63 -11.48
CA ALA A 103 -7.00 -11.22 -11.47
C ALA A 103 -8.17 -10.33 -11.89
N LEU A 104 -8.93 -10.72 -12.92
CA LEU A 104 -10.10 -9.96 -13.37
C LEU A 104 -11.22 -9.94 -12.32
N VAL A 105 -11.42 -11.03 -11.57
CA VAL A 105 -12.38 -11.05 -10.47
C VAL A 105 -11.98 -10.04 -9.39
N LEU A 106 -10.69 -10.00 -9.02
CA LEU A 106 -10.18 -9.08 -8.00
C LEU A 106 -10.24 -7.63 -8.46
N LEU A 107 -9.89 -7.33 -9.72
CA LEU A 107 -9.99 -5.99 -10.32
C LEU A 107 -11.42 -5.44 -10.35
N ASN A 108 -12.41 -6.31 -10.55
CA ASN A 108 -13.82 -5.90 -10.50
C ASN A 108 -14.32 -5.62 -9.07
N ALA A 109 -13.73 -6.28 -8.08
CA ALA A 109 -14.17 -6.20 -6.69
C ALA A 109 -13.40 -5.16 -5.85
N ASN A 110 -12.21 -4.74 -6.29
CA ASN A 110 -11.33 -3.88 -5.52
C ASN A 110 -10.73 -2.75 -6.36
N PRO A 111 -10.49 -1.57 -5.77
CA PRO A 111 -9.63 -0.57 -6.39
C PRO A 111 -8.18 -1.10 -6.40
N VAL A 112 -7.53 -1.05 -7.55
CA VAL A 112 -6.15 -1.50 -7.74
C VAL A 112 -5.33 -0.37 -8.36
N ASP A 113 -4.31 0.11 -7.64
CA ASP A 113 -3.43 1.18 -8.11
C ASP A 113 -2.37 0.66 -9.07
N THR A 114 -1.84 -0.54 -8.80
CA THR A 114 -0.81 -1.17 -9.63
C THR A 114 -1.12 -2.66 -9.88
N LEU A 115 -1.06 -3.07 -11.13
CA LEU A 115 -1.03 -4.46 -11.55
C LEU A 115 0.43 -4.86 -11.81
N TYR A 116 0.90 -5.90 -11.13
CA TYR A 116 2.15 -6.59 -11.40
C TYR A 116 1.82 -7.98 -11.95
N THR A 117 2.22 -8.29 -13.19
CA THR A 117 1.82 -9.54 -13.85
C THR A 117 2.96 -10.18 -14.61
N ASP A 118 3.06 -11.51 -14.51
CA ASP A 118 3.87 -12.29 -15.49
C ASP A 118 3.18 -12.32 -16.85
N ILE A 119 3.97 -12.52 -17.91
CA ILE A 119 3.47 -12.77 -19.26
C ILE A 119 3.02 -14.22 -19.40
N ASP A 120 3.87 -15.15 -18.96
CA ASP A 120 3.73 -16.57 -19.22
C ASP A 120 2.91 -17.26 -18.12
N MET A 121 1.58 -17.17 -18.20
CA MET A 121 0.68 -17.76 -17.22
C MET A 121 -0.34 -18.69 -17.89
N PRO A 122 -0.74 -19.78 -17.23
CA PRO A 122 -1.82 -20.65 -17.71
C PRO A 122 -3.18 -19.99 -17.51
N GLY A 123 -4.17 -20.39 -18.32
CA GLY A 123 -5.55 -19.91 -18.18
C GLY A 123 -6.20 -19.56 -19.49
N SER A 124 -7.30 -18.79 -19.41
CA SER A 124 -8.05 -18.37 -20.61
C SER A 124 -7.33 -17.31 -21.45
N MET A 125 -6.36 -16.62 -20.82
CA MET A 125 -5.49 -15.61 -21.46
C MET A 125 -4.14 -15.52 -20.75
N ASP A 126 -3.12 -15.06 -21.48
CA ASP A 126 -1.80 -14.73 -20.96
C ASP A 126 -1.75 -13.34 -20.28
N GLY A 127 -0.59 -12.97 -19.73
CA GLY A 127 -0.41 -11.68 -19.10
C GLY A 127 -0.59 -10.49 -20.05
N LEU A 128 -0.24 -10.61 -21.32
CA LEU A 128 -0.44 -9.53 -22.30
C LEU A 128 -1.93 -9.33 -22.62
N GLY A 129 -2.70 -10.40 -22.71
CA GLY A 129 -4.16 -10.34 -22.81
C GLY A 129 -4.81 -9.66 -21.59
N LEU A 130 -4.32 -9.97 -20.39
CA LEU A 130 -4.74 -9.30 -19.17
C LEU A 130 -4.43 -7.80 -19.24
N VAL A 131 -3.21 -7.42 -19.60
CA VAL A 131 -2.78 -6.02 -19.76
C VAL A 131 -3.70 -5.26 -20.72
N ALA A 132 -4.00 -5.82 -21.88
CA ALA A 132 -4.89 -5.20 -22.87
C ALA A 132 -6.30 -4.94 -22.31
N LYS A 133 -6.84 -5.87 -21.50
CA LYS A 133 -8.13 -5.67 -20.80
C LYS A 133 -8.03 -4.60 -19.72
N VAL A 134 -6.99 -4.63 -18.89
CA VAL A 134 -6.80 -3.67 -17.79
C VAL A 134 -6.67 -2.25 -18.34
N ARG A 135 -5.88 -2.04 -19.37
CA ARG A 135 -5.71 -0.73 -20.01
C ARG A 135 -7.02 -0.14 -20.52
N ARG A 136 -7.93 -0.99 -20.98
CA ARG A 136 -9.23 -0.57 -21.51
C ARG A 136 -10.26 -0.30 -20.41
N GLN A 137 -10.30 -1.11 -19.36
CA GLN A 137 -11.35 -1.08 -18.33
C GLN A 137 -10.94 -0.29 -17.09
N TRP A 138 -9.64 -0.29 -16.74
CA TRP A 138 -9.06 0.41 -15.57
C TRP A 138 -7.85 1.27 -16.01
N PRO A 139 -8.05 2.32 -16.81
CA PRO A 139 -6.96 3.10 -17.41
C PRO A 139 -6.08 3.83 -16.38
N SER A 140 -6.56 4.02 -15.14
CA SER A 140 -5.80 4.60 -14.04
C SER A 140 -4.85 3.61 -13.37
N THR A 141 -5.05 2.30 -13.53
CA THR A 141 -4.18 1.27 -12.95
C THR A 141 -2.84 1.28 -13.67
N ARG A 142 -1.74 1.47 -12.91
CA ARG A 142 -0.38 1.31 -13.42
C ARG A 142 -0.13 -0.17 -13.73
N VAL A 143 0.57 -0.46 -14.81
CA VAL A 143 0.84 -1.85 -15.20
C VAL A 143 2.34 -2.11 -15.27
N ILE A 144 2.79 -3.14 -14.55
CA ILE A 144 4.15 -3.67 -14.57
C ILE A 144 4.07 -5.11 -15.06
N VAL A 145 4.77 -5.40 -16.14
CA VAL A 145 4.81 -6.72 -16.77
C VAL A 145 6.18 -7.33 -16.58
N THR A 146 6.22 -8.58 -16.15
CA THR A 146 7.47 -9.32 -15.98
C THR A 146 7.57 -10.50 -16.95
N SER A 147 8.79 -10.84 -17.36
CA SER A 147 9.04 -12.02 -18.16
C SER A 147 10.45 -12.58 -17.90
N GLY A 148 10.55 -13.90 -17.86
CA GLY A 148 11.83 -14.61 -17.76
C GLY A 148 12.54 -14.80 -19.08
N LEU A 149 11.83 -14.80 -20.22
CA LEU A 149 12.34 -15.22 -21.52
C LEU A 149 12.49 -14.09 -22.54
N VAL A 150 11.75 -13.00 -22.38
CA VAL A 150 11.68 -11.93 -23.38
C VAL A 150 12.49 -10.73 -22.92
N LYS A 151 13.61 -10.45 -23.59
CA LYS A 151 14.22 -9.11 -23.57
C LYS A 151 13.32 -8.19 -24.38
N LEU A 152 12.20 -7.77 -23.77
CA LEU A 152 11.34 -6.75 -24.35
C LEU A 152 12.15 -5.47 -24.48
N SER A 153 12.29 -4.97 -25.69
CA SER A 153 12.95 -3.69 -25.92
C SER A 153 12.01 -2.58 -25.46
N HIS A 154 12.57 -1.47 -24.96
CA HIS A 154 11.81 -0.27 -24.57
C HIS A 154 10.91 0.31 -25.71
N LYS A 155 10.92 -0.28 -26.89
CA LYS A 155 10.09 0.12 -28.03
C LYS A 155 8.67 -0.47 -28.01
N ASP A 156 8.43 -1.50 -27.19
CA ASP A 156 7.12 -2.16 -27.06
C ASP A 156 6.29 -1.56 -25.92
N THR A 157 6.73 -0.45 -25.36
CA THR A 157 6.04 0.26 -24.28
C THR A 157 4.83 1.01 -24.83
N GLU A 158 3.66 0.42 -24.78
CA GLU A 158 2.43 1.20 -24.80
C GLU A 158 2.43 2.17 -23.61
N ALA A 159 1.98 3.40 -23.82
CA ALA A 159 2.01 4.43 -22.78
C ALA A 159 1.33 3.90 -21.49
N GLY A 160 2.10 3.83 -20.39
CA GLY A 160 1.62 3.40 -19.07
C GLY A 160 1.82 1.90 -18.73
N VAL A 161 2.61 1.15 -19.53
CA VAL A 161 3.05 -0.21 -19.21
C VAL A 161 4.56 -0.21 -19.03
N THR A 162 5.03 -0.77 -17.92
CA THR A 162 6.46 -0.93 -17.64
C THR A 162 6.84 -2.40 -17.74
N PHE A 163 7.84 -2.72 -18.54
CA PHE A 163 8.36 -4.09 -18.70
C PHE A 163 9.63 -4.28 -17.88
N VAL A 164 9.71 -5.40 -17.16
CA VAL A 164 10.83 -5.74 -16.30
C VAL A 164 11.23 -7.21 -16.53
N SER A 165 12.52 -7.48 -16.58
CA SER A 165 13.02 -8.86 -16.69
C SER A 165 13.06 -9.53 -15.32
N LYS A 166 12.65 -10.81 -15.24
CA LYS A 166 12.87 -11.64 -14.04
C LYS A 166 14.35 -12.06 -13.92
N PRO A 167 14.92 -12.17 -12.71
CA PRO A 167 14.30 -11.85 -11.43
C PRO A 167 14.31 -10.34 -11.14
N THR A 168 13.17 -9.80 -10.70
CA THR A 168 13.08 -8.40 -10.31
C THR A 168 13.52 -8.27 -8.85
N ALA A 169 14.56 -7.49 -8.60
CA ALA A 169 15.00 -7.24 -7.23
C ALA A 169 13.97 -6.38 -6.48
N GLY A 170 13.71 -6.69 -5.20
CA GLY A 170 12.75 -5.97 -4.38
C GLY A 170 12.90 -4.44 -4.41
N PRO A 171 14.11 -3.86 -4.22
CA PRO A 171 14.31 -2.41 -4.31
C PRO A 171 14.00 -1.80 -5.69
N GLU A 172 14.13 -2.56 -6.78
CA GLU A 172 13.76 -2.15 -8.12
C GLU A 172 12.24 -2.11 -8.26
N LEU A 173 11.55 -3.13 -7.76
CA LEU A 173 10.10 -3.20 -7.74
C LEU A 173 9.49 -1.99 -7.01
N LEU A 174 10.02 -1.61 -5.84
CA LEU A 174 9.53 -0.44 -5.10
C LEU A 174 9.66 0.86 -5.90
N LYS A 175 10.74 1.05 -6.66
CA LYS A 175 10.91 2.23 -7.52
C LYS A 175 9.89 2.29 -8.65
N LEU A 176 9.42 1.14 -9.13
CA LEU A 176 8.43 1.05 -10.19
C LEU A 176 7.01 1.29 -9.70
N ILE A 177 6.73 0.97 -8.44
CA ILE A 177 5.41 1.11 -7.81
C ILE A 177 5.23 2.51 -7.20
N ALA A 178 6.30 3.12 -6.73
CA ALA A 178 6.28 4.48 -6.15
C ALA A 178 5.90 5.53 -7.21
#